data_4a4175aac7fe8b7603e24e670ccf66fd
#
_entry.id   4a4175aac7fe8b7603e24e670ccf66fd
#
_cell.length_a   1.000
_cell.length_b   1.000
_cell.length_c   1.000
_cell.angle_alpha   90.00
_cell.angle_beta   90.00
_cell.angle_gamma   90.00
#
_symmetry.space_group_name_H-M   'P 1'
#
loop_
_entity.id
_entity.type
_entity.pdbx_description
1 polymer ?
#
loop_
_entity_poly.entity_id
_entity_poly.type
_entity_poly.pdbx_seq_one_letter_code
_entity_poly.pdbx_strand_id
1 'polypeptide(L)'
;MRRPLTILASVALTACVAAGASTSSTPPSSPVAAAATAPVPTGLKKLDHLIFIVQENRSFDEYFGTFPGAKGFPTSPNGRITTCIPNPFLGHCSRPYHTKSLRSWGGPHDDVASHIDINGGRMDGFIKAMPDGGTHCWIDPRPASCGPYVGPQGQPDVLSYINHSQIPNYWTYAKHYVL
;
A
#
# COMPACT_ATOMS: atom_id res chain seq x y z
N MET A 1 47.72 38.30 14.33
CA MET A 1 47.98 38.97 13.05
C MET A 1 48.74 38.08 12.14
N ARG A 2 48.06 37.42 11.18
CA ARG A 2 48.63 36.84 9.93
C ARG A 2 47.42 36.43 9.10
N ARG A 3 47.21 37.14 7.99
CA ARG A 3 46.20 36.86 6.97
C ARG A 3 46.70 35.77 6.01
N PRO A 4 45.96 34.79 5.58
CA PRO A 4 46.32 33.97 4.45
C PRO A 4 45.86 34.58 3.12
N LEU A 5 46.70 34.39 2.18
CA LEU A 5 46.75 34.82 0.79
C LEU A 5 45.70 34.06 -0.05
N THR A 6 44.85 34.81 -0.74
CA THR A 6 43.88 34.24 -1.70
C THR A 6 44.55 34.11 -3.06
N ILE A 7 44.63 32.87 -3.57
CA ILE A 7 45.09 32.58 -4.95
C ILE A 7 43.84 32.43 -5.82
N LEU A 8 43.65 33.38 -6.74
CA LEU A 8 42.68 33.27 -7.85
C LEU A 8 43.29 32.45 -8.98
N ALA A 9 42.76 31.32 -9.25
CA ALA A 9 43.08 30.54 -10.47
C ALA A 9 41.98 30.81 -11.50
N SER A 10 42.34 31.53 -12.56
CA SER A 10 41.51 31.75 -13.73
C SER A 10 41.54 30.50 -14.65
N VAL A 11 40.43 29.84 -14.83
CA VAL A 11 40.28 28.76 -15.83
C VAL A 11 39.63 29.34 -17.07
N ALA A 12 40.38 29.37 -18.16
CA ALA A 12 39.90 29.73 -19.49
C ALA A 12 39.07 28.57 -20.05
N LEU A 13 37.80 28.85 -20.34
CA LEU A 13 36.88 27.89 -20.95
C LEU A 13 36.96 28.05 -22.49
N THR A 14 37.56 27.09 -23.14
CA THR A 14 37.59 26.99 -24.63
C THR A 14 36.31 26.28 -25.08
N ALA A 15 35.40 26.98 -25.71
CA ALA A 15 34.20 26.41 -26.29
C ALA A 15 34.51 25.76 -27.64
N CYS A 16 34.49 24.44 -27.74
CA CYS A 16 34.41 23.72 -29.00
C CYS A 16 32.94 23.56 -29.40
N VAL A 17 32.52 24.30 -30.44
CA VAL A 17 31.24 24.10 -31.10
C VAL A 17 31.37 22.93 -32.06
N ALA A 18 30.87 21.77 -31.71
CA ALA A 18 30.69 20.64 -32.61
C ALA A 18 29.24 20.66 -33.11
N ALA A 19 29.07 20.95 -34.40
CA ALA A 19 27.80 20.80 -35.07
C ALA A 19 27.50 19.29 -35.24
N GLY A 20 26.72 18.73 -34.35
CA GLY A 20 26.21 17.37 -34.41
C GLY A 20 24.90 17.34 -35.19
N ALA A 21 24.91 16.76 -36.40
CA ALA A 21 23.68 16.43 -37.12
C ALA A 21 22.87 15.40 -36.33
N SER A 22 21.71 15.81 -35.82
CA SER A 22 20.77 14.91 -35.14
C SER A 22 20.06 14.06 -36.22
N THR A 23 20.50 12.82 -36.38
CA THR A 23 19.71 11.82 -37.10
C THR A 23 18.64 11.30 -36.13
N SER A 24 17.40 11.72 -36.37
CA SER A 24 16.23 11.16 -35.68
C SER A 24 16.05 9.69 -36.09
N SER A 25 16.56 8.77 -35.30
CA SER A 25 16.22 7.38 -35.44
C SER A 25 14.87 7.12 -34.73
N THR A 26 13.82 7.04 -35.51
CA THR A 26 12.53 6.53 -35.06
C THR A 26 12.72 5.09 -34.59
N PRO A 27 12.39 4.74 -33.33
CA PRO A 27 12.49 3.34 -32.93
C PRO A 27 11.50 2.51 -33.75
N PRO A 28 11.88 1.28 -34.16
CA PRO A 28 10.98 0.41 -34.87
C PRO A 28 9.79 0.10 -33.97
N SER A 29 8.59 0.45 -34.45
CA SER A 29 7.33 0.01 -33.80
C SER A 29 7.28 -1.51 -33.88
N SER A 30 7.52 -2.15 -32.74
CA SER A 30 7.25 -3.59 -32.62
C SER A 30 5.78 -3.84 -32.93
N PRO A 31 5.43 -4.79 -33.78
CA PRO A 31 4.03 -5.11 -33.99
C PRO A 31 3.46 -5.60 -32.65
N VAL A 32 2.49 -4.87 -32.13
CA VAL A 32 1.67 -5.37 -31.01
C VAL A 32 1.04 -6.65 -31.53
N ALA A 33 1.49 -7.79 -31.01
CA ALA A 33 0.89 -9.07 -31.34
C ALA A 33 -0.61 -8.95 -31.00
N ALA A 34 -1.46 -9.09 -32.01
CA ALA A 34 -2.90 -9.12 -31.81
C ALA A 34 -3.19 -10.25 -30.83
N ALA A 35 -3.64 -9.87 -29.63
CA ALA A 35 -4.07 -10.86 -28.65
C ALA A 35 -5.14 -11.69 -29.30
N ALA A 36 -4.91 -13.02 -29.40
CA ALA A 36 -5.90 -13.94 -29.90
C ALA A 36 -7.18 -13.76 -29.10
N THR A 37 -8.23 -13.27 -29.73
CA THR A 37 -9.54 -13.09 -29.10
C THR A 37 -10.09 -14.46 -28.75
N ALA A 38 -9.97 -14.84 -27.47
CA ALA A 38 -10.71 -16.00 -26.96
C ALA A 38 -12.20 -15.78 -27.23
N PRO A 39 -12.95 -16.82 -27.60
CA PRO A 39 -14.39 -16.70 -27.87
C PRO A 39 -15.10 -16.17 -26.63
N VAL A 40 -15.68 -14.97 -26.76
CA VAL A 40 -16.45 -14.35 -25.68
C VAL A 40 -17.67 -15.20 -25.39
N PRO A 41 -17.93 -15.63 -24.14
CA PRO A 41 -19.13 -16.36 -23.77
C PRO A 41 -20.39 -15.65 -24.26
N THR A 42 -21.32 -16.37 -24.84
CA THR A 42 -22.53 -15.83 -25.51
C THR A 42 -23.39 -14.92 -24.61
N GLY A 43 -23.35 -15.12 -23.29
CA GLY A 43 -24.03 -14.26 -22.29
C GLY A 43 -23.48 -12.84 -22.19
N LEU A 44 -22.19 -12.66 -22.37
CA LEU A 44 -21.55 -11.35 -22.29
C LEU A 44 -21.79 -10.48 -23.51
N LYS A 45 -22.16 -11.06 -24.65
CA LYS A 45 -22.50 -10.30 -25.89
C LYS A 45 -23.75 -9.41 -25.75
N LYS A 46 -24.49 -9.55 -24.66
CA LYS A 46 -25.66 -8.71 -24.35
C LYS A 46 -25.31 -7.46 -23.56
N LEU A 47 -24.06 -7.31 -23.16
CA LEU A 47 -23.60 -6.14 -22.41
C LEU A 47 -23.09 -5.10 -23.40
N ASP A 48 -23.74 -3.95 -23.43
CA ASP A 48 -23.30 -2.80 -24.23
C ASP A 48 -22.17 -2.04 -23.52
N HIS A 49 -22.17 -2.04 -22.20
CA HIS A 49 -21.19 -1.35 -21.38
C HIS A 49 -20.76 -2.20 -20.19
N LEU A 50 -19.49 -2.12 -19.83
CA LEU A 50 -18.92 -2.73 -18.63
C LEU A 50 -18.22 -1.64 -17.84
N ILE A 51 -18.68 -1.41 -16.62
CA ILE A 51 -18.12 -0.39 -15.72
C ILE A 51 -17.30 -1.11 -14.66
N PHE A 52 -16.00 -0.80 -14.61
CA PHE A 52 -15.10 -1.25 -13.55
C PHE A 52 -14.96 -0.14 -12.52
N ILE A 53 -15.28 -0.45 -11.26
CA ILE A 53 -15.05 0.43 -10.13
C ILE A 53 -13.91 -0.17 -9.30
N VAL A 54 -12.76 0.51 -9.31
CA VAL A 54 -11.60 0.12 -8.50
C VAL A 54 -11.67 0.89 -7.19
N GLN A 55 -11.81 0.16 -6.09
CA GLN A 55 -11.74 0.71 -4.75
C GLN A 55 -10.27 0.79 -4.34
N GLU A 56 -9.81 1.99 -4.05
CA GLU A 56 -8.44 2.22 -3.61
C GLU A 56 -8.32 2.28 -2.09
N ASN A 57 -7.08 2.10 -1.64
CA ASN A 57 -6.62 2.41 -0.29
C ASN A 57 -7.21 1.52 0.82
N ARG A 58 -7.63 0.30 0.48
CA ARG A 58 -8.06 -0.73 1.45
C ARG A 58 -7.64 -2.11 0.95
N SER A 59 -7.05 -2.88 1.85
CA SER A 59 -6.70 -4.27 1.56
C SER A 59 -7.94 -5.17 1.61
N PHE A 60 -7.80 -6.36 1.02
CA PHE A 60 -8.82 -7.41 1.14
C PHE A 60 -9.11 -7.74 2.61
N ASP A 61 -8.08 -7.91 3.41
CA ASP A 61 -8.21 -8.28 4.81
C ASP A 61 -8.84 -7.17 5.66
N GLU A 62 -8.67 -5.91 5.30
CA GLU A 62 -9.34 -4.82 6.00
C GLU A 62 -10.86 -4.91 5.87
N TYR A 63 -11.39 -5.33 4.72
CA TYR A 63 -12.83 -5.45 4.46
C TYR A 63 -13.39 -6.83 4.72
N PHE A 64 -12.65 -7.86 4.34
CA PHE A 64 -13.12 -9.24 4.28
C PHE A 64 -12.25 -10.22 5.05
N GLY A 65 -11.25 -9.75 5.82
CA GLY A 65 -10.36 -10.59 6.60
C GLY A 65 -11.07 -11.49 7.61
N THR A 66 -12.30 -11.13 8.00
CA THR A 66 -13.16 -11.93 8.89
C THR A 66 -14.42 -12.47 8.18
N PHE A 67 -14.51 -12.36 6.85
CA PHE A 67 -15.67 -12.84 6.10
C PHE A 67 -15.71 -14.38 6.11
N PRO A 68 -16.86 -14.99 6.46
CA PRO A 68 -16.98 -16.45 6.51
C PRO A 68 -16.68 -17.12 5.16
N GLY A 69 -15.74 -18.05 5.15
CA GLY A 69 -15.34 -18.78 3.96
C GLY A 69 -14.31 -18.08 3.08
N ALA A 70 -13.96 -16.82 3.34
CA ALA A 70 -12.88 -16.14 2.65
C ALA A 70 -11.51 -16.63 3.16
N LYS A 71 -10.49 -16.54 2.29
CA LYS A 71 -9.10 -16.74 2.67
C LYS A 71 -8.55 -15.47 3.35
N GLY A 72 -9.16 -15.09 4.46
CA GLY A 72 -8.82 -13.92 5.25
C GLY A 72 -7.84 -14.24 6.39
N PHE A 73 -8.03 -13.60 7.55
CA PHE A 73 -7.14 -13.80 8.69
C PHE A 73 -7.11 -15.26 9.17
N PRO A 74 -5.92 -15.85 9.36
CA PRO A 74 -5.80 -17.12 10.05
C PRO A 74 -6.36 -17.04 11.47
N THR A 75 -7.18 -18.00 11.85
CA THR A 75 -7.79 -18.05 13.18
C THR A 75 -7.49 -19.37 13.88
N SER A 76 -7.41 -19.30 15.21
CA SER A 76 -7.38 -20.49 16.08
C SER A 76 -8.77 -21.13 16.16
N PRO A 77 -8.88 -22.36 16.70
CA PRO A 77 -10.17 -23.05 16.83
C PRO A 77 -11.24 -22.28 17.62
N ASN A 78 -10.82 -21.36 18.51
CA ASN A 78 -11.73 -20.48 19.26
C ASN A 78 -12.02 -19.15 18.55
N GLY A 79 -11.69 -19.02 17.24
CA GLY A 79 -11.99 -17.85 16.41
C GLY A 79 -11.05 -16.64 16.62
N ARG A 80 -10.00 -16.78 17.42
CA ARG A 80 -9.03 -15.67 17.61
C ARG A 80 -8.09 -15.57 16.43
N ILE A 81 -7.91 -14.35 15.88
CA ILE A 81 -6.90 -14.08 14.84
C ILE A 81 -5.51 -14.43 15.39
N THR A 82 -4.78 -15.28 14.64
CA THR A 82 -3.43 -15.74 15.04
C THR A 82 -2.32 -14.91 14.42
N THR A 83 -2.60 -14.15 13.35
CA THR A 83 -1.65 -13.21 12.75
C THR A 83 -1.07 -12.28 13.82
N CYS A 84 0.25 -12.13 13.82
CA CYS A 84 0.95 -11.24 14.73
C CYS A 84 2.12 -10.60 13.98
N ILE A 85 2.03 -9.30 13.73
CA ILE A 85 3.02 -8.54 12.94
C ILE A 85 4.10 -8.01 13.89
N PRO A 86 5.38 -8.22 13.59
CA PRO A 86 6.47 -7.65 14.38
C PRO A 86 6.31 -6.15 14.56
N ASN A 87 6.35 -5.70 15.81
CA ASN A 87 6.29 -4.29 16.14
C ASN A 87 7.61 -3.85 16.78
N PRO A 88 8.52 -3.24 16.00
CA PRO A 88 9.83 -2.85 16.49
C PRO A 88 9.78 -1.77 17.57
N PHE A 89 8.68 -1.04 17.67
CA PHE A 89 8.53 0.08 18.60
C PHE A 89 8.06 -0.39 19.99
N LEU A 90 7.28 -1.48 20.03
CA LEU A 90 6.79 -2.05 21.28
C LEU A 90 7.61 -3.25 21.76
N GLY A 91 8.58 -3.71 20.96
CA GLY A 91 9.41 -4.88 21.30
C GLY A 91 8.66 -6.23 21.31
N HIS A 92 7.42 -6.26 20.85
CA HIS A 92 6.61 -7.46 20.68
C HIS A 92 5.74 -7.36 19.43
N CYS A 93 5.12 -8.43 18.98
CA CYS A 93 4.25 -8.37 17.83
C CYS A 93 2.86 -7.82 18.16
N SER A 94 2.27 -7.11 17.22
CA SER A 94 0.91 -6.56 17.31
C SER A 94 -0.05 -7.37 16.44
N ARG A 95 -1.29 -7.56 16.92
CA ARG A 95 -2.34 -8.29 16.20
C ARG A 95 -3.29 -7.34 15.51
N PRO A 96 -3.89 -7.74 14.37
CA PRO A 96 -5.01 -7.01 13.80
C PRO A 96 -6.12 -6.80 14.83
N TYR A 97 -6.78 -5.64 14.75
CA TYR A 97 -7.87 -5.29 15.64
C TYR A 97 -9.07 -4.73 14.88
N HIS A 98 -10.26 -5.00 15.40
CA HIS A 98 -11.49 -4.46 14.85
C HIS A 98 -11.63 -2.98 15.25
N THR A 99 -11.83 -2.13 14.23
CA THR A 99 -12.17 -0.72 14.45
C THR A 99 -13.61 -0.43 14.04
N LYS A 100 -14.24 0.54 14.70
CA LYS A 100 -15.53 1.08 14.28
C LYS A 100 -15.38 2.30 13.36
N SER A 101 -14.17 2.83 13.24
CA SER A 101 -13.88 3.97 12.38
C SER A 101 -13.76 3.50 10.92
N LEU A 102 -14.39 4.23 10.01
CA LEU A 102 -14.16 4.11 8.57
C LEU A 102 -12.94 4.91 8.10
N ARG A 103 -12.32 5.67 8.99
CA ARG A 103 -11.11 6.44 8.72
C ARG A 103 -9.89 5.68 9.25
N SER A 104 -8.87 5.58 8.43
CA SER A 104 -7.53 5.17 8.83
C SER A 104 -6.52 6.06 8.12
N TRP A 105 -5.33 6.18 8.68
CA TRP A 105 -4.19 6.79 8.00
C TRP A 105 -3.55 5.79 7.04
N GLY A 106 -3.69 4.49 7.33
CA GLY A 106 -3.03 3.42 6.58
C GLY A 106 -1.51 3.45 6.72
N GLY A 107 -0.84 2.81 5.78
CA GLY A 107 0.61 2.80 5.67
C GLY A 107 1.13 3.66 4.51
N PRO A 108 2.45 3.78 4.35
CA PRO A 108 3.07 4.38 3.18
C PRO A 108 2.79 3.55 1.92
N HIS A 109 2.85 4.20 0.74
CA HIS A 109 2.47 3.57 -0.54
C HIS A 109 3.60 3.60 -1.58
N ASP A 110 4.81 3.97 -1.17
CA ASP A 110 5.95 4.02 -2.05
C ASP A 110 6.60 2.64 -2.26
N ASP A 111 7.51 2.56 -3.22
CA ASP A 111 8.21 1.34 -3.59
C ASP A 111 9.05 0.77 -2.44
N VAL A 112 9.71 1.63 -1.68
CA VAL A 112 10.54 1.21 -0.53
C VAL A 112 9.70 0.57 0.55
N ALA A 113 8.57 1.20 0.88
CA ALA A 113 7.62 0.67 1.86
C ALA A 113 7.08 -0.69 1.42
N SER A 114 6.72 -0.84 0.14
CA SER A 114 6.24 -2.11 -0.42
C SER A 114 7.25 -3.24 -0.26
N HIS A 115 8.54 -2.97 -0.49
CA HIS A 115 9.60 -3.97 -0.27
C HIS A 115 9.75 -4.35 1.20
N ILE A 116 9.63 -3.37 2.11
CA ILE A 116 9.66 -3.62 3.56
C ILE A 116 8.44 -4.45 3.98
N ASP A 117 7.25 -4.13 3.49
CA ASP A 117 5.99 -4.84 3.78
C ASP A 117 6.08 -6.31 3.37
N ILE A 118 6.55 -6.55 2.14
CA ILE A 118 6.73 -7.90 1.56
C ILE A 118 7.78 -8.69 2.35
N ASN A 119 8.86 -8.04 2.80
CA ASN A 119 9.92 -8.61 3.63
C ASN A 119 10.39 -10.02 3.16
N GLY A 120 10.75 -10.15 1.88
CA GLY A 120 11.16 -11.42 1.30
C GLY A 120 10.06 -12.48 1.24
N GLY A 121 8.81 -12.08 1.13
CA GLY A 121 7.63 -12.95 1.04
C GLY A 121 6.97 -13.28 2.38
N ARG A 122 7.49 -12.79 3.50
CA ARG A 122 6.90 -13.02 4.83
C ARG A 122 5.65 -12.20 5.08
N MET A 123 5.45 -11.10 4.36
CA MET A 123 4.30 -10.20 4.50
C MET A 123 4.10 -9.73 5.95
N ASP A 124 5.16 -9.33 6.61
CA ASP A 124 5.16 -8.99 8.03
C ASP A 124 5.85 -7.65 8.35
N GLY A 125 6.15 -6.83 7.33
CA GLY A 125 6.85 -5.57 7.47
C GLY A 125 5.98 -4.33 7.70
N PHE A 126 4.66 -4.45 7.72
CA PHE A 126 3.70 -3.34 7.69
C PHE A 126 3.90 -2.28 8.78
N ILE A 127 4.29 -2.69 9.99
CA ILE A 127 4.60 -1.73 11.05
C ILE A 127 6.00 -1.13 10.85
N LYS A 128 6.95 -1.94 10.39
CA LYS A 128 8.32 -1.48 10.14
C LYS A 128 8.40 -0.47 8.99
N ALA A 129 7.51 -0.58 8.00
CA ALA A 129 7.46 0.34 6.87
C ALA A 129 6.90 1.72 7.26
N MET A 130 6.20 1.82 8.39
CA MET A 130 5.69 3.10 8.85
C MET A 130 6.87 4.04 9.15
N PRO A 131 6.89 5.23 8.56
CA PRO A 131 7.99 6.17 8.77
C PRO A 131 8.06 6.63 10.23
N ASP A 132 9.27 6.91 10.70
CA ASP A 132 9.56 7.47 12.03
C ASP A 132 8.87 8.83 12.28
N GLY A 133 7.98 9.27 11.52
CA GLY A 133 7.17 10.48 11.65
C GLY A 133 5.71 10.23 11.30
N GLY A 134 5.37 9.00 10.96
CA GLY A 134 3.99 8.62 10.81
C GLY A 134 3.26 8.88 12.11
N THR A 135 2.16 9.53 12.06
CA THR A 135 1.36 10.07 13.15
C THR A 135 1.88 9.68 14.55
N HIS A 136 2.29 10.63 15.35
CA HIS A 136 2.75 10.42 16.74
C HIS A 136 1.80 9.54 17.59
N CYS A 137 0.65 9.21 17.06
CA CYS A 137 -0.43 8.50 17.72
C CYS A 137 -0.09 7.07 18.12
N TRP A 138 0.78 6.38 17.40
CA TRP A 138 1.17 5.00 17.79
C TRP A 138 2.39 4.98 18.72
N ILE A 139 3.15 6.09 18.76
CA ILE A 139 4.21 6.30 19.77
C ILE A 139 3.57 6.84 21.06
N ASP A 140 2.64 7.77 20.95
CA ASP A 140 1.89 8.35 22.04
C ASP A 140 0.38 8.41 21.70
N PRO A 141 -0.40 7.41 22.10
CA PRO A 141 -1.84 7.33 21.80
C PRO A 141 -2.71 8.26 22.67
N ARG A 142 -2.13 8.99 23.62
CA ARG A 142 -2.87 9.80 24.59
C ARG A 142 -3.63 11.00 24.01
N PRO A 143 -3.15 11.71 22.95
CA PRO A 143 -3.93 12.78 22.38
C PRO A 143 -5.30 12.30 21.91
N ALA A 144 -6.38 13.02 22.26
CA ALA A 144 -7.73 12.66 21.89
C ALA A 144 -7.94 12.52 20.37
N SER A 145 -7.16 13.26 19.58
CA SER A 145 -7.12 13.14 18.11
C SER A 145 -6.62 11.79 17.61
N CYS A 146 -5.91 11.03 18.43
CA CYS A 146 -5.36 9.72 18.07
C CYS A 146 -6.36 8.57 18.21
N GLY A 147 -7.43 8.75 18.97
CA GLY A 147 -8.38 7.68 19.28
C GLY A 147 -8.89 6.86 18.08
N PRO A 148 -9.16 7.46 16.90
CA PRO A 148 -9.57 6.70 15.72
C PRO A 148 -8.47 5.88 15.05
N TYR A 149 -7.20 6.16 15.37
CA TYR A 149 -6.04 5.66 14.64
C TYR A 149 -5.15 4.71 15.47
N VAL A 150 -5.60 4.37 16.67
CA VAL A 150 -4.87 3.47 17.56
C VAL A 150 -5.82 2.43 18.11
N GLY A 151 -5.42 1.18 18.03
CA GLY A 151 -6.16 0.06 18.58
C GLY A 151 -6.13 0.01 20.12
N PRO A 152 -6.98 -0.82 20.75
CA PRO A 152 -7.14 -0.89 22.20
C PRO A 152 -5.85 -1.25 22.98
N GLN A 153 -4.87 -1.82 22.31
CA GLN A 153 -3.58 -2.21 22.89
C GLN A 153 -2.41 -1.42 22.28
N GLY A 154 -2.67 -0.23 21.75
CA GLY A 154 -1.66 0.60 21.11
C GLY A 154 -1.24 0.13 19.71
N GLN A 155 -2.02 -0.75 19.05
CA GLN A 155 -1.73 -1.17 17.69
C GLN A 155 -1.90 0.02 16.74
N PRO A 156 -1.00 0.19 15.74
CA PRO A 156 -1.18 1.19 14.71
C PRO A 156 -2.35 0.82 13.78
N ASP A 157 -3.01 1.83 13.21
CA ASP A 157 -4.21 1.65 12.39
C ASP A 157 -3.98 0.89 11.08
N VAL A 158 -2.75 0.78 10.61
CA VAL A 158 -2.38 -0.12 9.51
C VAL A 158 -2.76 -1.59 9.77
N LEU A 159 -2.98 -1.96 11.04
CA LEU A 159 -3.47 -3.27 11.45
C LEU A 159 -4.98 -3.30 11.73
N SER A 160 -5.70 -2.21 11.47
CA SER A 160 -7.14 -2.18 11.70
C SER A 160 -7.89 -2.96 10.62
N TYR A 161 -9.03 -3.52 10.99
CA TYR A 161 -10.00 -4.06 10.05
C TYR A 161 -11.43 -3.67 10.45
N ILE A 162 -12.30 -3.65 9.48
CA ILE A 162 -13.74 -3.46 9.64
C ILE A 162 -14.48 -4.73 9.21
N ASN A 163 -15.75 -4.83 9.54
CA ASN A 163 -16.54 -6.01 9.23
C ASN A 163 -17.96 -5.65 8.76
N HIS A 164 -18.85 -6.63 8.71
CA HIS A 164 -20.25 -6.45 8.31
C HIS A 164 -20.93 -5.26 8.98
N SER A 165 -20.61 -4.96 10.23
CA SER A 165 -21.32 -3.89 10.96
C SER A 165 -20.98 -2.49 10.44
N GLN A 166 -19.83 -2.29 9.84
CA GLN A 166 -19.42 -1.03 9.23
C GLN A 166 -19.73 -0.97 7.73
N ILE A 167 -19.65 -2.11 7.03
CA ILE A 167 -19.80 -2.18 5.56
C ILE A 167 -20.80 -3.26 5.12
N PRO A 168 -22.06 -3.21 5.61
CA PRO A 168 -23.03 -4.28 5.36
C PRO A 168 -23.30 -4.52 3.87
N ASN A 169 -23.29 -3.47 3.04
CA ASN A 169 -23.55 -3.59 1.61
C ASN A 169 -22.45 -4.38 0.90
N TYR A 170 -21.17 -4.13 1.24
CA TYR A 170 -20.05 -4.87 0.67
C TYR A 170 -20.13 -6.37 1.02
N TRP A 171 -20.47 -6.69 2.26
CA TRP A 171 -20.65 -8.07 2.69
C TRP A 171 -21.86 -8.73 2.04
N THR A 172 -22.93 -7.98 1.77
CA THR A 172 -24.06 -8.48 0.98
C THR A 172 -23.65 -8.79 -0.44
N TYR A 173 -22.88 -7.92 -1.09
CA TYR A 173 -22.36 -8.20 -2.44
C TYR A 173 -21.42 -9.40 -2.44
N ALA A 174 -20.49 -9.48 -1.49
CA ALA A 174 -19.60 -10.63 -1.35
C ALA A 174 -20.33 -11.96 -1.15
N LYS A 175 -21.47 -11.95 -0.45
CA LYS A 175 -22.31 -13.12 -0.23
C LYS A 175 -23.06 -13.58 -1.48
N HIS A 176 -23.49 -12.66 -2.33
CA HIS A 176 -24.38 -12.96 -3.46
C HIS A 176 -23.67 -13.02 -4.81
N TYR A 177 -22.47 -12.49 -4.90
CA TYR A 177 -21.66 -12.46 -6.11
C TYR A 177 -20.33 -13.18 -5.89
N VAL A 178 -19.25 -12.66 -6.44
CA VAL A 178 -17.91 -13.22 -6.29
C VAL A 178 -17.08 -12.36 -5.34
N LEU A 179 -16.40 -13.01 -4.40
CA LEU A 179 -15.45 -12.40 -3.51
C LEU A 179 -14.04 -12.91 -3.85
#